data_da4269a0cfa7b503c6eda7af3a823fba
#
_entry.id   da4269a0cfa7b503c6eda7af3a823fba
#
_cell.length_a   1.000
_cell.length_b   1.000
_cell.length_c   1.000
_cell.angle_alpha   90.00
_cell.angle_beta   90.00
_cell.angle_gamma   90.00
#
_symmetry.space_group_name_H-M   'P 1'
#
loop_
_entity.id
_entity.type
_entity.pdbx_description
1 polymer ?
#
loop_
_entity_poly.entity_id
_entity_poly.type
_entity_poly.pdbx_seq_one_letter_code
_entity_poly.pdbx_strand_id
1 'polypeptide(L)'
;MSGLLLSRHTGGEKILARRGRVSRLQRRAVSAVLALVVGFAAYLGVDLSQPAASNQPVQQAGYQASSRAQAESASRQTWWTGWDPVAFPDYYRVIGPAVVDEDVPAGEVRYAPLDGLGRAGRCVANVTYDLMLRGEAASRDGLSDLHPSGWGHNAKVAITNPDGSVYNGYLFNRSHLVAKSLGGQNRIENLVCGTRTQNVGDNTGQDGGMAHTEVLARDWLDAHPGGTVWYCATPVYEGSELLPRSVIVDVRSSDGTLDQEVEVFNTAYGFTIDYATGEFSAY
;
A
#
# COMPACT_ATOMS: atom_id res chain seq x y z
N MET A 1 -77.91 -1.11 2.48
CA MET A 1 -77.44 -1.80 3.65
C MET A 1 -75.93 -1.81 3.59
N SER A 2 -75.35 -1.16 4.55
CA SER A 2 -73.89 -0.85 4.70
C SER A 2 -73.02 -2.05 5.03
N GLY A 3 -71.83 -2.10 4.48
CA GLY A 3 -70.78 -3.03 4.89
C GLY A 3 -69.43 -2.32 4.79
N LEU A 4 -68.98 -1.74 5.88
CA LEU A 4 -67.63 -1.18 6.07
C LEU A 4 -66.62 -2.30 6.14
N LEU A 5 -65.57 -2.26 5.29
CA LEU A 5 -64.37 -3.07 5.44
C LEU A 5 -63.19 -2.18 5.83
N LEU A 6 -62.75 -2.36 7.05
CA LEU A 6 -61.56 -1.75 7.63
C LEU A 6 -60.29 -2.38 7.02
N SER A 7 -59.50 -1.57 6.31
CA SER A 7 -58.17 -1.93 5.89
C SER A 7 -57.16 -1.68 7.04
N ARG A 8 -56.56 -2.76 7.53
CA ARG A 8 -55.43 -2.68 8.46
C ARG A 8 -54.10 -2.42 7.67
N HIS A 9 -53.55 -1.24 7.83
CA HIS A 9 -52.17 -0.96 7.43
C HIS A 9 -51.24 -1.60 8.46
N THR A 10 -50.46 -2.60 8.04
CA THR A 10 -49.28 -3.07 8.77
C THR A 10 -48.08 -2.34 8.20
N GLY A 11 -47.59 -1.35 8.97
CA GLY A 11 -46.34 -0.66 8.68
C GLY A 11 -45.15 -1.60 8.94
N GLY A 12 -44.48 -2.00 7.87
CA GLY A 12 -43.18 -2.64 7.94
C GLY A 12 -42.09 -1.59 8.13
N GLU A 13 -41.60 -1.40 9.35
CA GLU A 13 -40.37 -0.63 9.59
C GLU A 13 -39.21 -1.35 8.96
N LYS A 14 -38.64 -0.74 7.92
CA LYS A 14 -37.30 -1.09 7.40
C LYS A 14 -36.25 -0.58 8.36
N ILE A 15 -35.71 -1.46 9.18
CA ILE A 15 -34.50 -1.19 9.97
C ILE A 15 -33.34 -1.07 8.97
N LEU A 16 -32.97 0.17 8.63
CA LEU A 16 -31.73 0.47 7.92
C LEU A 16 -30.58 0.23 8.89
N ALA A 17 -29.86 -0.88 8.71
CA ALA A 17 -28.62 -1.15 9.40
C ALA A 17 -27.61 -0.02 9.02
N ARG A 18 -27.42 0.91 9.93
CA ARG A 18 -26.39 1.96 9.88
C ARG A 18 -25.03 1.27 10.02
N ARG A 19 -24.37 0.98 8.91
CA ARG A 19 -22.94 0.65 8.90
C ARG A 19 -22.19 1.80 9.52
N GLY A 20 -21.66 1.58 10.74
CA GLY A 20 -20.87 2.55 11.46
C GLY A 20 -19.56 2.79 10.72
N ARG A 21 -19.51 3.84 9.91
CA ARG A 21 -18.25 4.42 9.47
C ARG A 21 -17.58 4.96 10.73
N VAL A 22 -16.48 4.34 11.13
CA VAL A 22 -15.61 4.90 12.18
C VAL A 22 -15.25 6.32 11.72
N SER A 23 -15.69 7.31 12.46
CA SER A 23 -15.57 8.71 12.04
C SER A 23 -14.09 9.09 11.99
N ARG A 24 -13.71 9.95 11.03
CA ARG A 24 -12.36 10.54 10.92
C ARG A 24 -11.87 11.13 12.26
N LEU A 25 -12.79 11.56 13.13
CA LEU A 25 -12.49 12.03 14.48
C LEU A 25 -11.97 10.94 15.42
N GLN A 26 -12.47 9.70 15.33
CA GLN A 26 -11.99 8.60 16.17
C GLN A 26 -10.60 8.11 15.76
N ARG A 27 -10.27 8.16 14.45
CA ARG A 27 -8.91 7.89 13.95
C ARG A 27 -7.92 8.96 14.40
N ARG A 28 -8.32 10.26 14.40
CA ARG A 28 -7.51 11.37 14.92
C ARG A 28 -7.17 11.24 16.40
N ALA A 29 -8.02 10.64 17.21
CA ALA A 29 -7.74 10.43 18.63
C ALA A 29 -6.63 9.38 18.86
N VAL A 30 -6.51 8.38 18.00
CA VAL A 30 -5.45 7.36 18.11
C VAL A 30 -4.09 7.93 17.68
N SER A 31 -4.06 8.72 16.60
CA SER A 31 -2.82 9.40 16.14
C SER A 31 -2.29 10.41 17.18
N ALA A 32 -3.19 11.13 17.89
CA ALA A 32 -2.78 12.07 18.93
C ALA A 32 -2.14 11.39 20.16
N VAL A 33 -2.53 10.15 20.48
CA VAL A 33 -1.92 9.38 21.57
C VAL A 33 -0.52 8.89 21.20
N LEU A 34 -0.29 8.51 19.93
CA LEU A 34 1.04 8.11 19.47
C LEU A 34 2.02 9.29 19.47
N ALA A 35 1.59 10.48 19.08
CA ALA A 35 2.42 11.69 19.10
C ALA A 35 2.86 12.11 20.53
N LEU A 36 2.04 11.82 21.55
CA LEU A 36 2.38 12.09 22.95
C LEU A 36 3.45 11.13 23.50
N VAL A 37 3.55 9.91 23.00
CA VAL A 37 4.56 8.93 23.44
C VAL A 37 5.93 9.25 22.86
N VAL A 38 6.00 9.76 21.64
CA VAL A 38 7.26 10.17 20.99
C VAL A 38 7.80 11.48 21.57
N GLY A 39 6.92 12.41 21.98
CA GLY A 39 7.31 13.68 22.59
C GLY A 39 7.95 13.54 23.99
N PHE A 40 7.69 12.44 24.70
CA PHE A 40 8.24 12.21 26.06
C PHE A 40 9.68 11.66 26.04
N ALA A 41 10.11 11.03 24.94
CA ALA A 41 11.49 10.54 24.80
C ALA A 41 12.52 11.67 24.56
N ALA A 42 12.09 12.81 24.04
CA ALA A 42 12.96 13.98 23.78
C ALA A 42 13.23 14.83 25.03
N TYR A 43 12.55 14.57 26.16
CA TYR A 43 12.73 15.33 27.40
C TYR A 43 13.82 14.76 28.33
N LEU A 44 14.37 13.60 28.01
CA LEU A 44 15.49 13.00 28.75
C LEU A 44 16.81 13.27 28.02
N GLY A 45 17.45 14.40 28.32
CA GLY A 45 18.68 14.94 27.79
C GLY A 45 19.74 13.93 27.36
N VAL A 46 20.04 13.89 26.05
CA VAL A 46 21.27 13.31 25.49
C VAL A 46 22.10 14.46 24.94
N ASP A 47 23.31 14.58 25.50
CA ASP A 47 24.32 15.59 25.20
C ASP A 47 24.87 15.40 23.77
N LEU A 48 24.68 16.40 22.88
CA LEU A 48 25.21 16.44 21.53
C LEU A 48 26.40 17.38 21.45
N SER A 49 27.51 17.01 22.05
CA SER A 49 28.80 17.66 21.81
C SER A 49 29.83 16.67 21.23
N GLN A 50 29.95 16.63 19.91
CA GLN A 50 31.10 16.05 19.22
C GLN A 50 31.60 17.03 18.16
N PRO A 51 32.94 17.19 18.00
CA PRO A 51 33.52 18.23 17.15
C PRO A 51 33.54 17.85 15.68
N ALA A 52 33.51 18.88 14.84
CA ALA A 52 33.64 18.81 13.39
C ALA A 52 34.94 18.13 12.93
N ALA A 53 34.83 17.14 12.05
CA ALA A 53 35.94 16.54 11.33
C ALA A 53 35.82 16.76 9.81
N SER A 54 36.80 17.49 9.30
CA SER A 54 37.52 17.49 8.01
C SER A 54 36.79 17.11 6.71
N ASN A 55 36.87 18.03 5.75
CA ASN A 55 36.64 17.96 4.31
C ASN A 55 37.19 16.68 3.67
N GLN A 56 36.28 15.85 3.13
CA GLN A 56 36.57 14.83 2.13
C GLN A 56 35.80 15.16 0.84
N PRO A 57 36.34 14.87 -0.35
CA PRO A 57 35.77 15.37 -1.59
C PRO A 57 34.42 14.64 -1.94
N VAL A 58 33.45 15.44 -2.34
CA VAL A 58 32.06 15.11 -2.65
C VAL A 58 31.89 13.96 -3.69
N GLN A 59 32.89 13.67 -4.50
CA GLN A 59 32.84 12.61 -5.51
C GLN A 59 32.97 11.19 -4.96
N GLN A 60 33.64 10.98 -3.81
CA GLN A 60 33.80 9.66 -3.20
C GLN A 60 32.53 9.25 -2.42
N ALA A 61 31.80 10.20 -1.87
CA ALA A 61 30.55 9.94 -1.14
C ALA A 61 29.42 9.48 -2.10
N GLY A 62 29.35 10.06 -3.31
CA GLY A 62 28.37 9.67 -4.32
C GLY A 62 28.57 8.24 -4.87
N TYR A 63 29.84 7.83 -5.04
CA TYR A 63 30.16 6.48 -5.53
C TYR A 63 29.93 5.40 -4.47
N GLN A 64 30.20 5.72 -3.21
CA GLN A 64 29.92 4.80 -2.09
C GLN A 64 28.44 4.69 -1.78
N ALA A 65 27.66 5.78 -1.93
CA ALA A 65 26.21 5.74 -1.75
C ALA A 65 25.53 4.93 -2.86
N SER A 66 25.97 5.07 -4.12
CA SER A 66 25.40 4.29 -5.24
C SER A 66 25.77 2.80 -5.17
N SER A 67 27.00 2.47 -4.77
CA SER A 67 27.42 1.07 -4.59
C SER A 67 26.76 0.40 -3.39
N ARG A 68 26.50 1.16 -2.32
CA ARG A 68 25.76 0.68 -1.15
C ARG A 68 24.27 0.45 -1.48
N ALA A 69 23.63 1.38 -2.18
CA ALA A 69 22.25 1.24 -2.65
C ALA A 69 22.10 0.07 -3.62
N GLN A 70 23.08 -0.19 -4.51
CA GLN A 70 23.08 -1.37 -5.39
C GLN A 70 23.32 -2.67 -4.62
N ALA A 71 24.19 -2.69 -3.62
CA ALA A 71 24.43 -3.86 -2.77
C ALA A 71 23.23 -4.15 -1.86
N GLU A 72 22.57 -3.13 -1.34
CA GLU A 72 21.34 -3.25 -0.56
C GLU A 72 20.16 -3.69 -1.43
N SER A 73 20.05 -3.18 -2.66
CA SER A 73 19.07 -3.64 -3.66
C SER A 73 19.30 -5.11 -4.06
N ALA A 74 20.56 -5.53 -4.26
CA ALA A 74 20.90 -6.92 -4.55
C ALA A 74 20.66 -7.85 -3.35
N SER A 75 20.89 -7.39 -2.12
CA SER A 75 20.60 -8.17 -0.92
C SER A 75 19.10 -8.27 -0.64
N ARG A 76 18.30 -7.28 -1.00
CA ARG A 76 16.83 -7.32 -0.90
C ARG A 76 16.21 -8.41 -1.75
N GLN A 77 16.80 -8.72 -2.90
CA GLN A 77 16.32 -9.77 -3.81
C GLN A 77 16.56 -11.19 -3.26
N THR A 78 17.41 -11.35 -2.24
CA THR A 78 17.80 -12.67 -1.72
C THR A 78 17.10 -13.09 -0.43
N TRP A 79 16.36 -12.24 0.25
CA TRP A 79 15.72 -12.57 1.54
C TRP A 79 14.20 -12.54 1.55
N TRP A 80 13.57 -12.67 0.38
CA TRP A 80 12.16 -13.02 0.36
C TRP A 80 11.97 -14.40 1.03
N THR A 81 11.38 -14.40 2.21
CA THR A 81 11.24 -15.61 3.04
C THR A 81 9.86 -16.26 2.93
N GLY A 82 9.01 -15.73 2.07
CA GLY A 82 7.61 -16.12 2.00
C GLY A 82 6.78 -15.49 3.12
N TRP A 83 5.47 -15.49 2.93
CA TRP A 83 4.52 -15.00 3.90
C TRP A 83 4.22 -16.03 4.98
N ASP A 84 4.17 -15.60 6.24
CA ASP A 84 3.72 -16.36 7.39
C ASP A 84 2.44 -15.74 7.95
N PRO A 85 1.30 -16.46 7.96
CA PRO A 85 0.02 -15.90 8.37
C PRO A 85 -0.05 -15.56 9.85
N VAL A 86 0.81 -16.13 10.68
CA VAL A 86 0.86 -15.85 12.13
C VAL A 86 1.73 -14.63 12.40
N ALA A 87 2.87 -14.54 11.71
CA ALA A 87 3.80 -13.42 11.88
C ALA A 87 3.33 -12.14 11.18
N PHE A 88 2.65 -12.28 10.03
CA PHE A 88 2.25 -11.17 9.17
C PHE A 88 0.79 -11.31 8.71
N PRO A 89 -0.18 -11.28 9.64
CA PRO A 89 -1.59 -11.54 9.35
C PRO A 89 -2.18 -10.51 8.38
N ASP A 90 -1.68 -9.27 8.41
CA ASP A 90 -2.19 -8.17 7.56
C ASP A 90 -1.48 -8.08 6.20
N TYR A 91 -0.75 -9.14 5.77
CA TYR A 91 -0.07 -9.27 4.47
C TYR A 91 1.02 -8.25 4.20
N TYR A 92 1.59 -7.65 5.22
CA TYR A 92 2.77 -6.79 5.13
C TYR A 92 3.68 -6.96 6.35
N ARG A 93 4.93 -6.51 6.20
CA ARG A 93 5.86 -6.29 7.32
C ARG A 93 6.65 -5.01 7.12
N VAL A 94 6.91 -4.29 8.19
CA VAL A 94 7.85 -3.17 8.19
C VAL A 94 9.26 -3.74 8.28
N ILE A 95 10.14 -3.37 7.35
CA ILE A 95 11.51 -3.89 7.25
C ILE A 95 12.56 -2.87 7.60
N GLY A 96 12.20 -1.59 7.64
CA GLY A 96 13.13 -0.53 8.03
C GLY A 96 12.61 0.87 7.75
N PRO A 97 13.47 1.87 7.83
CA PRO A 97 13.19 3.20 7.32
C PRO A 97 13.20 3.20 5.79
N ALA A 98 12.44 4.11 5.19
CA ALA A 98 12.33 4.27 3.75
C ALA A 98 13.68 4.59 3.09
N VAL A 99 13.92 4.01 1.91
CA VAL A 99 15.09 4.30 1.08
C VAL A 99 14.70 5.29 -0.01
N VAL A 100 15.00 6.56 0.24
CA VAL A 100 14.80 7.65 -0.72
C VAL A 100 16.07 7.79 -1.55
N ASP A 101 16.04 7.34 -2.80
CA ASP A 101 17.20 7.23 -3.68
C ASP A 101 17.11 8.08 -4.96
N GLU A 102 15.98 8.76 -5.18
CA GLU A 102 15.83 9.72 -6.28
C GLU A 102 15.03 10.96 -5.86
N ASP A 103 15.34 12.08 -6.49
CA ASP A 103 14.58 13.32 -6.35
C ASP A 103 13.43 13.35 -7.35
N VAL A 104 12.20 13.48 -6.82
CA VAL A 104 10.97 13.61 -7.60
C VAL A 104 10.32 14.93 -7.22
N PRO A 105 10.08 15.85 -8.18
CA PRO A 105 9.40 17.11 -7.90
C PRO A 105 8.04 16.89 -7.22
N ALA A 106 7.69 17.81 -6.30
CA ALA A 106 6.44 17.76 -5.59
C ALA A 106 5.23 17.76 -6.56
N GLY A 107 4.32 16.83 -6.37
CA GLY A 107 3.13 16.64 -7.20
C GLY A 107 3.36 15.81 -8.48
N GLU A 108 4.54 15.24 -8.69
CA GLU A 108 4.84 14.33 -9.80
C GLU A 108 4.70 12.86 -9.40
N VAL A 109 4.33 12.04 -10.40
CA VAL A 109 4.34 10.57 -10.35
C VAL A 109 5.11 10.05 -11.57
N ARG A 110 6.07 9.17 -11.34
CA ARG A 110 6.89 8.53 -12.37
C ARG A 110 6.65 7.03 -12.37
N TYR A 111 6.67 6.45 -13.56
CA TYR A 111 6.47 5.03 -13.79
C TYR A 111 7.62 4.51 -14.64
N ALA A 112 8.28 3.46 -14.19
CA ALA A 112 9.24 2.77 -15.05
C ALA A 112 8.50 2.14 -16.26
N PRO A 113 9.13 2.06 -17.43
CA PRO A 113 8.56 1.33 -18.55
C PRO A 113 8.39 -0.14 -18.18
N LEU A 114 7.45 -0.83 -18.87
CA LEU A 114 7.33 -2.28 -18.75
C LEU A 114 8.65 -2.94 -19.22
N ASP A 115 8.99 -4.03 -18.57
CA ASP A 115 10.15 -4.84 -19.00
C ASP A 115 9.84 -5.73 -20.22
N GLY A 116 10.82 -6.53 -20.64
CA GLY A 116 10.68 -7.43 -21.81
C GLY A 116 9.63 -8.53 -21.66
N LEU A 117 9.11 -8.77 -20.45
CA LEU A 117 8.01 -9.70 -20.14
C LEU A 117 6.66 -8.97 -19.95
N GLY A 118 6.63 -7.65 -20.16
CA GLY A 118 5.44 -6.83 -19.97
C GLY A 118 5.09 -6.59 -18.50
N ARG A 119 6.06 -6.77 -17.57
CA ARG A 119 5.86 -6.56 -16.15
C ARG A 119 6.07 -5.10 -15.79
N ALA A 120 5.23 -4.60 -14.87
CA ALA A 120 5.42 -3.27 -14.30
C ALA A 120 6.70 -3.21 -13.47
N GLY A 121 7.42 -2.12 -13.56
CA GLY A 121 8.59 -1.82 -12.77
C GLY A 121 8.28 -0.89 -11.60
N ARG A 122 9.33 -0.23 -11.11
CA ARG A 122 9.25 0.75 -10.03
C ARG A 122 8.37 1.94 -10.40
N CYS A 123 7.50 2.33 -9.46
CA CYS A 123 6.72 3.57 -9.53
C CYS A 123 7.08 4.45 -8.34
N VAL A 124 7.26 5.76 -8.56
CA VAL A 124 7.60 6.70 -7.51
C VAL A 124 6.79 7.97 -7.63
N ALA A 125 6.40 8.55 -6.50
CA ALA A 125 5.64 9.79 -6.41
C ALA A 125 6.16 10.67 -5.28
N ASN A 126 6.16 11.98 -5.47
CA ASN A 126 6.27 12.94 -4.39
C ASN A 126 4.89 13.58 -4.18
N VAL A 127 4.09 12.94 -3.33
CA VAL A 127 2.66 13.22 -3.18
C VAL A 127 2.46 14.49 -2.38
N THR A 128 1.75 15.46 -2.97
CA THR A 128 1.23 16.64 -2.28
C THR A 128 -0.22 16.43 -1.87
N TYR A 129 -0.71 17.23 -0.95
CA TYR A 129 -2.12 17.24 -0.55
C TYR A 129 -3.05 17.45 -1.76
N ASP A 130 -2.71 18.39 -2.66
CA ASP A 130 -3.48 18.64 -3.87
C ASP A 130 -3.48 17.46 -4.85
N LEU A 131 -2.35 16.75 -4.99
CA LEU A 131 -2.27 15.54 -5.81
C LEU A 131 -3.16 14.43 -5.24
N MET A 132 -3.14 14.24 -3.92
CA MET A 132 -4.01 13.31 -3.20
C MET A 132 -5.49 13.62 -3.45
N LEU A 133 -5.92 14.88 -3.27
CA LEU A 133 -7.31 15.28 -3.50
C LEU A 133 -7.76 15.03 -4.94
N ARG A 134 -6.92 15.39 -5.93
CA ARG A 134 -7.21 15.09 -7.34
C ARG A 134 -7.31 13.59 -7.61
N GLY A 135 -6.43 12.80 -7.00
CA GLY A 135 -6.44 11.35 -7.11
C GLY A 135 -7.71 10.73 -6.52
N GLU A 136 -8.16 11.19 -5.36
CA GLU A 136 -9.42 10.73 -4.76
C GLU A 136 -10.63 11.05 -5.64
N ALA A 137 -10.67 12.25 -6.24
CA ALA A 137 -11.75 12.70 -7.10
C ALA A 137 -11.74 12.06 -8.51
N ALA A 138 -10.60 11.49 -8.94
CA ALA A 138 -10.45 10.95 -10.28
C ALA A 138 -11.37 9.75 -10.54
N SER A 139 -11.79 9.53 -11.80
CA SER A 139 -12.56 8.35 -12.21
C SER A 139 -11.72 7.07 -12.17
N ARG A 140 -12.40 5.92 -12.11
CA ARG A 140 -11.80 4.59 -12.31
C ARG A 140 -12.00 4.07 -13.74
N ASP A 141 -12.43 4.93 -14.66
CA ASP A 141 -12.71 4.54 -16.04
C ASP A 141 -11.45 3.95 -16.71
N GLY A 142 -11.66 3.00 -17.59
CA GLY A 142 -10.60 2.31 -18.34
C GLY A 142 -9.77 1.31 -17.53
N LEU A 143 -9.93 1.21 -16.20
CA LEU A 143 -9.16 0.25 -15.39
C LEU A 143 -9.48 -1.21 -15.77
N SER A 144 -10.73 -1.50 -16.14
CA SER A 144 -11.17 -2.85 -16.54
C SER A 144 -10.45 -3.38 -17.79
N ASP A 145 -9.97 -2.50 -18.64
CA ASP A 145 -9.36 -2.84 -19.93
C ASP A 145 -7.85 -3.09 -19.83
N LEU A 146 -7.27 -2.77 -18.66
CA LEU A 146 -5.85 -2.98 -18.40
C LEU A 146 -5.60 -4.37 -17.83
N HIS A 147 -4.70 -5.12 -18.45
CA HIS A 147 -4.33 -6.47 -18.05
C HIS A 147 -2.84 -6.52 -17.69
N PRO A 148 -2.47 -6.43 -16.41
CA PRO A 148 -1.07 -6.55 -15.99
C PRO A 148 -0.54 -7.97 -16.29
N SER A 149 0.79 -8.12 -16.32
CA SER A 149 1.43 -9.42 -16.54
C SER A 149 0.86 -10.49 -15.60
N GLY A 150 0.67 -11.72 -16.10
CA GLY A 150 0.04 -12.81 -15.38
C GLY A 150 -1.48 -12.70 -15.19
N TRP A 151 -2.13 -11.69 -15.76
CA TRP A 151 -3.58 -11.57 -15.77
C TRP A 151 -4.22 -12.54 -16.77
N GLY A 152 -5.13 -13.41 -16.32
CA GLY A 152 -5.77 -14.37 -17.24
C GLY A 152 -6.49 -15.49 -16.51
N HIS A 153 -6.07 -15.80 -15.31
CA HIS A 153 -6.61 -16.91 -14.50
C HIS A 153 -7.50 -16.44 -13.34
N ASN A 154 -7.94 -15.17 -13.35
CA ASN A 154 -8.69 -14.59 -12.24
C ASN A 154 -10.10 -15.21 -12.12
N ALA A 155 -10.42 -15.73 -10.95
CA ALA A 155 -11.73 -16.33 -10.64
C ALA A 155 -12.26 -15.83 -9.30
N LYS A 156 -13.56 -16.00 -9.09
CA LYS A 156 -14.18 -15.75 -7.79
C LYS A 156 -13.87 -16.89 -6.84
N VAL A 157 -13.46 -16.52 -5.65
CA VAL A 157 -13.06 -17.42 -4.55
C VAL A 157 -13.68 -16.98 -3.24
N ALA A 158 -13.68 -17.85 -2.25
CA ALA A 158 -13.92 -17.53 -0.85
C ALA A 158 -12.58 -17.54 -0.12
N ILE A 159 -12.15 -16.40 0.40
CA ILE A 159 -10.97 -16.31 1.26
C ILE A 159 -11.47 -16.25 2.70
N THR A 160 -11.14 -17.27 3.49
CA THR A 160 -11.44 -17.29 4.93
C THR A 160 -10.28 -16.60 5.65
N ASN A 161 -10.57 -15.49 6.26
CA ASN A 161 -9.58 -14.67 6.95
C ASN A 161 -9.28 -15.25 8.35
N PRO A 162 -8.13 -14.92 8.97
CA PRO A 162 -7.80 -15.41 10.31
C PRO A 162 -8.82 -15.06 11.40
N ASP A 163 -9.56 -13.95 11.26
CA ASP A 163 -10.64 -13.55 12.16
C ASP A 163 -11.95 -14.34 11.94
N GLY A 164 -11.97 -15.30 10.99
CA GLY A 164 -13.13 -16.10 10.61
C GLY A 164 -14.11 -15.41 9.65
N SER A 165 -13.86 -14.16 9.26
CA SER A 165 -14.64 -13.52 8.20
C SER A 165 -14.32 -14.14 6.84
N VAL A 166 -15.26 -14.03 5.87
CA VAL A 166 -15.08 -14.59 4.54
C VAL A 166 -15.25 -13.50 3.49
N TYR A 167 -14.20 -13.28 2.71
CA TYR A 167 -14.28 -12.48 1.50
C TYR A 167 -14.77 -13.37 0.34
N ASN A 168 -15.85 -12.97 -0.35
CA ASN A 168 -16.33 -13.61 -1.55
C ASN A 168 -16.16 -12.68 -2.75
N GLY A 169 -15.22 -12.96 -3.63
CA GLY A 169 -14.92 -12.12 -4.79
C GLY A 169 -13.74 -12.65 -5.61
N TYR A 170 -13.22 -11.84 -6.50
CA TYR A 170 -12.07 -12.21 -7.31
C TYR A 170 -10.79 -12.31 -6.49
N LEU A 171 -9.98 -13.37 -6.74
CA LEU A 171 -8.71 -13.56 -6.07
C LEU A 171 -7.72 -12.42 -6.42
N PHE A 172 -7.63 -12.07 -7.70
CA PHE A 172 -6.70 -11.02 -8.15
C PHE A 172 -7.42 -9.70 -8.40
N ASN A 173 -6.71 -8.63 -8.08
CA ASN A 173 -7.04 -7.25 -8.36
C ASN A 173 -6.00 -6.66 -9.33
N ARG A 174 -6.39 -5.66 -10.09
CA ARG A 174 -5.47 -4.73 -10.73
C ARG A 174 -4.93 -3.82 -9.65
N SER A 175 -3.90 -4.30 -8.94
CA SER A 175 -3.33 -3.59 -7.79
C SER A 175 -2.44 -2.46 -8.28
N HIS A 176 -2.76 -1.24 -7.85
CA HIS A 176 -1.93 -0.08 -8.18
C HIS A 176 -0.64 -0.10 -7.35
N LEU A 177 0.49 0.24 -7.97
CA LEU A 177 1.77 0.46 -7.28
C LEU A 177 1.75 1.81 -6.55
N VAL A 178 1.39 2.88 -7.25
CA VAL A 178 1.01 4.15 -6.62
C VAL A 178 -0.51 4.24 -6.65
N ALA A 179 -1.13 4.28 -5.47
CA ALA A 179 -2.58 4.30 -5.35
C ALA A 179 -3.22 5.46 -6.12
N LYS A 180 -4.43 5.22 -6.65
CA LYS A 180 -5.23 6.28 -7.23
C LYS A 180 -5.43 7.44 -6.25
N SER A 181 -5.71 7.14 -4.98
CA SER A 181 -5.86 8.14 -3.90
C SER A 181 -4.59 8.90 -3.57
N LEU A 182 -3.44 8.49 -4.08
CA LEU A 182 -2.16 9.20 -4.00
C LEU A 182 -1.76 9.85 -5.34
N GLY A 183 -2.69 9.91 -6.32
CA GLY A 183 -2.45 10.48 -7.63
C GLY A 183 -1.97 9.51 -8.70
N GLY A 184 -1.87 8.22 -8.38
CA GLY A 184 -1.53 7.19 -9.35
C GLY A 184 -2.60 7.05 -10.44
N GLN A 185 -2.17 6.88 -11.69
CA GLN A 185 -3.05 6.81 -12.86
C GLN A 185 -3.43 5.36 -13.20
N ASN A 186 -4.58 5.17 -13.86
CA ASN A 186 -4.99 3.93 -14.49
C ASN A 186 -4.15 3.71 -15.76
N ARG A 187 -2.98 3.12 -15.61
CA ARG A 187 -2.07 2.78 -16.70
C ARG A 187 -1.35 1.48 -16.38
N ILE A 188 -0.98 0.74 -17.43
CA ILE A 188 -0.47 -0.61 -17.26
C ILE A 188 0.86 -0.65 -16.47
N GLU A 189 1.70 0.39 -16.59
CA GLU A 189 2.96 0.50 -15.86
C GLU A 189 2.79 0.74 -14.36
N ASN A 190 1.57 1.10 -13.92
CA ASN A 190 1.22 1.30 -12.51
C ASN A 190 0.47 0.11 -11.90
N LEU A 191 0.34 -1.00 -12.62
CA LEU A 191 -0.50 -2.11 -12.20
C LEU A 191 0.26 -3.43 -12.13
N VAL A 192 0.02 -4.19 -11.08
CA VAL A 192 0.42 -5.59 -10.97
C VAL A 192 -0.80 -6.48 -10.81
N CYS A 193 -0.69 -7.76 -11.19
CA CYS A 193 -1.64 -8.79 -10.85
C CYS A 193 -1.44 -9.14 -9.36
N GLY A 194 -2.12 -8.41 -8.49
CA GLY A 194 -2.03 -8.55 -7.04
C GLY A 194 -3.23 -9.31 -6.49
N THR A 195 -3.05 -10.10 -5.45
CA THR A 195 -4.19 -10.72 -4.75
C THR A 195 -5.05 -9.65 -4.09
N ARG A 196 -6.30 -9.99 -3.77
CA ARG A 196 -7.18 -9.11 -2.99
C ARG A 196 -6.55 -8.74 -1.66
N THR A 197 -5.87 -9.69 -1.03
CA THR A 197 -5.19 -9.52 0.26
C THR A 197 -3.92 -8.67 0.15
N GLN A 198 -3.15 -8.83 -0.92
CA GLN A 198 -2.04 -7.92 -1.23
C GLN A 198 -2.53 -6.47 -1.40
N ASN A 199 -3.66 -6.28 -2.03
CA ASN A 199 -4.18 -4.93 -2.29
C ASN A 199 -4.71 -4.23 -1.04
N VAL A 200 -5.43 -4.93 -0.14
CA VAL A 200 -6.12 -4.30 1.01
C VAL A 200 -6.13 -5.14 2.29
N GLY A 201 -5.36 -6.23 2.37
CA GLY A 201 -5.43 -7.16 3.50
C GLY A 201 -6.74 -7.93 3.55
N ASP A 202 -6.98 -8.59 4.68
CA ASP A 202 -8.16 -9.43 4.92
C ASP A 202 -9.00 -8.96 6.11
N ASN A 203 -8.63 -7.85 6.74
CA ASN A 203 -9.38 -7.29 7.85
C ASN A 203 -10.58 -6.44 7.36
N THR A 204 -11.53 -6.21 8.26
CA THR A 204 -12.74 -5.43 7.98
C THR A 204 -12.46 -3.95 7.67
N GLY A 205 -11.31 -3.42 8.12
CA GLY A 205 -10.84 -2.06 7.84
C GLY A 205 -10.35 -1.89 6.42
N GLN A 206 -9.93 -2.97 5.76
CA GLN A 206 -9.29 -2.98 4.45
C GLN A 206 -8.07 -2.03 4.41
N ASP A 207 -7.26 -2.06 5.47
CA ASP A 207 -6.07 -1.25 5.69
C ASP A 207 -4.77 -2.08 5.81
N GLY A 208 -4.83 -3.37 5.46
CA GLY A 208 -3.67 -4.24 5.27
C GLY A 208 -3.11 -4.20 3.85
N GLY A 209 -2.09 -5.00 3.59
CA GLY A 209 -1.44 -5.04 2.27
C GLY A 209 -0.92 -3.66 1.82
N MET A 210 -1.12 -3.33 0.53
CA MET A 210 -0.77 -2.01 -0.03
C MET A 210 -1.52 -0.87 0.66
N ALA A 211 -2.78 -1.11 1.07
CA ALA A 211 -3.60 -0.09 1.71
C ALA A 211 -2.99 0.43 3.02
N HIS A 212 -2.13 -0.35 3.70
CA HIS A 212 -1.41 0.11 4.90
C HIS A 212 -0.60 1.39 4.62
N THR A 213 0.30 1.33 3.66
CA THR A 213 1.17 2.47 3.31
C THR A 213 0.40 3.63 2.69
N GLU A 214 -0.66 3.31 1.93
CA GLU A 214 -1.56 4.32 1.35
C GLU A 214 -2.32 5.11 2.40
N VAL A 215 -2.82 4.44 3.45
CA VAL A 215 -3.50 5.09 4.58
C VAL A 215 -2.54 5.97 5.35
N LEU A 216 -1.32 5.48 5.65
CA LEU A 216 -0.29 6.26 6.33
C LEU A 216 0.03 7.56 5.57
N ALA A 217 0.23 7.47 4.25
CA ALA A 217 0.53 8.63 3.42
C ALA A 217 -0.63 9.65 3.41
N ARG A 218 -1.88 9.19 3.25
CA ARG A 218 -3.06 10.07 3.27
C ARG A 218 -3.28 10.73 4.62
N ASP A 219 -3.22 9.95 5.70
CA ASP A 219 -3.45 10.46 7.06
C ASP A 219 -2.39 11.50 7.42
N TRP A 220 -1.14 11.29 6.99
CA TRP A 220 -0.07 12.28 7.19
C TRP A 220 -0.33 13.56 6.39
N LEU A 221 -0.69 13.46 5.10
CA LEU A 221 -1.00 14.62 4.24
C LEU A 221 -2.24 15.38 4.73
N ASP A 222 -3.27 14.69 5.20
CA ASP A 222 -4.46 15.31 5.81
C ASP A 222 -4.09 16.17 7.04
N ALA A 223 -3.10 15.74 7.81
CA ALA A 223 -2.61 16.48 8.97
C ALA A 223 -1.60 17.58 8.59
N HIS A 224 -0.91 17.46 7.45
CA HIS A 224 0.17 18.33 7.00
C HIS A 224 0.00 18.77 5.55
N PRO A 225 -1.04 19.55 5.20
CA PRO A 225 -1.38 19.88 3.80
C PRO A 225 -0.31 20.71 3.07
N GLY A 226 0.64 21.32 3.79
CA GLY A 226 1.78 22.03 3.21
C GLY A 226 3.03 21.16 2.99
N GLY A 227 3.01 19.91 3.42
CA GLY A 227 4.11 18.97 3.25
C GLY A 227 3.93 18.04 2.06
N THR A 228 4.89 17.12 1.91
CA THR A 228 4.86 16.09 0.87
C THR A 228 5.19 14.71 1.46
N VAL A 229 4.72 13.67 0.79
CA VAL A 229 5.11 12.29 1.08
C VAL A 229 5.78 11.70 -0.16
N TRP A 230 7.04 11.34 -0.04
CA TRP A 230 7.73 10.52 -1.02
C TRP A 230 7.25 9.07 -0.86
N TYR A 231 6.75 8.51 -1.95
CA TYR A 231 6.15 7.19 -2.00
C TYR A 231 6.70 6.43 -3.19
N CYS A 232 7.31 5.28 -2.94
CA CYS A 232 7.88 4.44 -3.98
C CYS A 232 7.41 3.00 -3.80
N ALA A 233 6.94 2.37 -4.87
CA ALA A 233 6.55 0.97 -4.88
C ALA A 233 7.36 0.21 -5.94
N THR A 234 8.06 -0.83 -5.50
CA THR A 234 8.94 -1.67 -6.33
C THR A 234 8.46 -3.12 -6.27
N PRO A 235 7.85 -3.65 -7.35
CA PRO A 235 7.44 -5.05 -7.39
C PRO A 235 8.66 -5.97 -7.48
N VAL A 236 8.63 -7.08 -6.72
CA VAL A 236 9.71 -8.07 -6.63
C VAL A 236 9.31 -9.34 -7.37
N TYR A 237 10.01 -9.65 -8.46
CA TYR A 237 9.81 -10.84 -9.27
C TYR A 237 11.00 -11.78 -9.12
N GLU A 238 10.79 -13.10 -9.23
CA GLU A 238 11.85 -14.07 -9.37
C GLU A 238 11.96 -14.52 -10.83
N GLY A 239 13.15 -14.41 -11.41
CA GLY A 239 13.42 -14.85 -12.78
C GLY A 239 12.41 -14.35 -13.80
N SER A 240 11.71 -15.28 -14.49
CA SER A 240 10.71 -14.97 -15.52
C SER A 240 9.26 -14.98 -15.03
N GLU A 241 9.02 -14.94 -13.73
CA GLU A 241 7.67 -14.89 -13.15
C GLU A 241 6.91 -13.66 -13.63
N LEU A 242 5.63 -13.85 -13.96
CA LEU A 242 4.76 -12.77 -14.46
C LEU A 242 4.09 -11.98 -13.33
N LEU A 243 3.90 -12.61 -12.15
CA LEU A 243 3.38 -11.93 -10.97
C LEU A 243 4.53 -11.60 -10.01
N PRO A 244 4.52 -10.44 -9.36
CA PRO A 244 5.48 -10.17 -8.29
C PRO A 244 5.13 -11.03 -7.07
N ARG A 245 6.14 -11.51 -6.35
CA ARG A 245 5.96 -12.22 -5.07
C ARG A 245 5.64 -11.29 -3.93
N SER A 246 6.19 -10.09 -3.98
CA SER A 246 5.90 -8.99 -3.06
C SER A 246 6.06 -7.64 -3.74
N VAL A 247 5.67 -6.57 -3.05
CA VAL A 247 5.98 -5.19 -3.41
C VAL A 247 6.69 -4.54 -2.23
N ILE A 248 7.87 -3.99 -2.47
CA ILE A 248 8.54 -3.14 -1.49
C ILE A 248 8.00 -1.73 -1.65
N VAL A 249 7.52 -1.18 -0.55
CA VAL A 249 6.98 0.18 -0.52
C VAL A 249 7.79 1.02 0.46
N ASP A 250 8.42 2.06 -0.07
CA ASP A 250 9.08 3.09 0.72
C ASP A 250 8.16 4.29 0.86
N VAL A 251 7.89 4.72 2.07
CA VAL A 251 7.04 5.88 2.36
C VAL A 251 7.69 6.79 3.36
N ARG A 252 7.95 8.06 2.96
CA ARG A 252 8.61 9.04 3.81
C ARG A 252 8.01 10.43 3.67
N SER A 253 7.64 11.03 4.79
CA SER A 253 7.18 12.42 4.83
C SER A 253 8.34 13.42 4.75
N SER A 254 8.03 14.63 4.28
CA SER A 254 9.02 15.70 4.14
C SER A 254 9.65 16.15 5.47
N ASP A 255 8.99 15.92 6.60
CA ASP A 255 9.52 16.19 7.94
C ASP A 255 10.14 14.95 8.62
N GLY A 256 10.08 13.77 7.96
CA GLY A 256 10.64 12.52 8.46
C GLY A 256 9.85 11.87 9.61
N THR A 257 8.68 12.38 9.98
CA THR A 257 7.85 11.77 11.05
C THR A 257 7.13 10.49 10.59
N LEU A 258 6.88 10.35 9.29
CA LEU A 258 6.54 9.11 8.62
C LEU A 258 7.77 8.64 7.84
N ASP A 259 8.32 7.47 8.18
CA ASP A 259 9.54 6.93 7.57
C ASP A 259 9.52 5.41 7.70
N GLN A 260 9.06 4.70 6.65
CA GLN A 260 8.95 3.25 6.65
C GLN A 260 9.29 2.66 5.28
N GLU A 261 10.00 1.54 5.31
CA GLU A 261 10.11 0.58 4.22
C GLU A 261 9.26 -0.64 4.59
N VAL A 262 8.32 -1.02 3.72
CA VAL A 262 7.33 -2.05 3.96
C VAL A 262 7.36 -3.09 2.84
N GLU A 263 7.49 -4.36 3.18
CA GLU A 263 7.25 -5.45 2.23
C GLU A 263 5.80 -5.88 2.30
N VAL A 264 5.11 -5.86 1.16
CA VAL A 264 3.71 -6.28 1.00
C VAL A 264 3.67 -7.58 0.22
N PHE A 265 3.16 -8.65 0.84
CA PHE A 265 3.15 -10.00 0.26
C PHE A 265 2.01 -10.19 -0.75
N ASN A 266 2.33 -10.70 -1.92
CA ASN A 266 1.35 -11.01 -2.96
C ASN A 266 0.86 -12.46 -2.84
N THR A 267 0.07 -12.74 -1.82
CA THR A 267 -0.46 -14.07 -1.52
C THR A 267 -1.87 -13.99 -0.92
N ALA A 268 -2.54 -15.11 -0.70
CA ALA A 268 -3.82 -15.20 -0.01
C ALA A 268 -3.89 -16.50 0.80
N TYR A 269 -4.41 -16.42 2.03
CA TYR A 269 -4.59 -17.59 2.89
C TYR A 269 -5.49 -18.63 2.21
N GLY A 270 -5.09 -19.90 2.25
CA GLY A 270 -5.80 -21.01 1.64
C GLY A 270 -5.55 -21.20 0.14
N PHE A 271 -4.60 -20.45 -0.46
CA PHE A 271 -4.30 -20.54 -1.89
C PHE A 271 -2.80 -20.69 -2.15
N THR A 272 -2.47 -21.55 -3.10
CA THR A 272 -1.15 -21.62 -3.74
C THR A 272 -1.22 -20.87 -5.07
N ILE A 273 -0.27 -19.96 -5.33
CA ILE A 273 -0.20 -19.16 -6.54
C ILE A 273 1.04 -19.60 -7.33
N ASP A 274 0.84 -19.89 -8.60
CA ASP A 274 1.92 -20.00 -9.57
C ASP A 274 2.27 -18.60 -10.11
N TYR A 275 3.35 -18.03 -9.61
CA TYR A 275 3.78 -16.69 -9.99
C TYR A 275 4.30 -16.62 -11.43
N ALA A 276 4.66 -17.74 -12.03
CA ALA A 276 5.09 -17.78 -13.43
C ALA A 276 3.92 -17.56 -14.41
N THR A 277 2.71 -18.00 -14.04
CA THR A 277 1.56 -17.97 -14.94
C THR A 277 0.37 -17.16 -14.43
N GLY A 278 0.22 -17.02 -13.11
CA GLY A 278 -0.97 -16.49 -12.45
C GLY A 278 -2.06 -17.54 -12.22
N GLU A 279 -1.77 -18.83 -12.49
CA GLU A 279 -2.64 -19.92 -12.07
C GLU A 279 -2.64 -20.05 -10.54
N PHE A 280 -3.70 -20.61 -9.97
CA PHE A 280 -3.79 -20.83 -8.54
C PHE A 280 -4.67 -22.04 -8.20
N SER A 281 -4.47 -22.59 -7.01
CA SER A 281 -5.30 -23.66 -6.44
C SER A 281 -5.54 -23.41 -4.95
N ALA A 282 -6.71 -23.83 -4.46
CA ALA A 282 -6.96 -23.90 -3.02
C ALA A 282 -6.24 -25.13 -2.40
N TYR A 283 -5.81 -25.03 -1.13
CA TYR A 283 -5.26 -26.14 -0.34
C TYR A 283 -5.99 -26.33 0.99
#